data_809383c0997e43eebb33902b7818f92a
#
_entry.id   809383c0997e43eebb33902b7818f92a
#
_cell.length_a   1.000
_cell.length_b   1.000
_cell.length_c   1.000
_cell.angle_alpha   90.00
_cell.angle_beta   90.00
_cell.angle_gamma   90.00
#
_symmetry.space_group_name_H-M   'P 1'
#
loop_
_entity.id
_entity.type
_entity.pdbx_description
1 polymer ?
#
loop_
_entity_poly.entity_id
_entity_poly.type
_entity_poly.pdbx_seq_one_letter_code
_entity_poly.pdbx_strand_id
1 'polypeptide(L)' 'MIYDVLEYGAKGDGVTNDAAAIQKAIDACSQAGGGKVLLQGGHVFRSGTIFLKSNVEFHLEMGDRKS' A
#
# COMPACT_ATOMS: atom_id res chain seq x y z
N MET A 1 -1.94 11.15 -8.41
CA MET A 1 -0.61 10.59 -8.27
C MET A 1 -0.69 9.24 -7.59
N ILE A 2 0.16 8.32 -8.01
CA ILE A 2 0.11 6.95 -7.48
C ILE A 2 1.35 6.71 -6.64
N TYR A 3 1.13 6.18 -5.44
CA TYR A 3 2.21 5.87 -4.50
C TYR A 3 2.27 4.37 -4.34
N ASP A 4 3.35 3.78 -4.86
CA ASP A 4 3.53 2.34 -4.84
C ASP A 4 4.20 1.96 -3.52
N VAL A 5 3.55 1.10 -2.74
CA VAL A 5 4.10 0.72 -1.43
C VAL A 5 5.44 0.03 -1.56
N LEU A 6 5.70 -0.63 -2.69
CA LEU A 6 7.00 -1.27 -2.89
C LEU A 6 8.12 -0.26 -2.93
N GLU A 7 7.85 0.96 -3.38
CA GLU A 7 8.84 2.01 -3.39
C GLU A 7 9.12 2.56 -1.99
N TYR A 8 8.29 2.22 -1.04
CA TYR A 8 8.44 2.65 0.34
C TYR A 8 8.99 1.56 1.23
N GLY A 9 9.46 0.48 0.62
CA GLY A 9 10.11 -0.57 1.35
C GLY A 9 9.29 -1.81 1.61
N ALA A 10 8.08 -1.88 1.09
CA ALA A 10 7.27 -3.07 1.24
C ALA A 10 7.90 -4.21 0.46
N LYS A 11 7.85 -5.41 1.02
CA LYS A 11 8.45 -6.58 0.38
C LYS A 11 7.43 -7.41 -0.38
N GLY A 12 6.21 -7.47 0.13
CA GLY A 12 5.17 -8.23 -0.55
C GLY A 12 5.43 -9.72 -0.60
N ASP A 13 6.13 -10.25 0.40
CA ASP A 13 6.51 -11.66 0.41
C ASP A 13 5.59 -12.51 1.29
N GLY A 14 4.62 -11.92 1.92
CA GLY A 14 3.69 -12.64 2.78
C GLY A 14 4.25 -12.99 4.14
N VAL A 15 5.49 -12.63 4.41
CA VAL A 15 6.15 -12.92 5.68
C VAL A 15 6.49 -11.65 6.43
N THR A 16 7.07 -10.69 5.72
CA THR A 16 7.47 -9.42 6.32
C THR A 16 6.24 -8.58 6.61
N ASN A 17 6.23 -7.95 7.78
CA ASN A 17 5.17 -7.02 8.12
C ASN A 17 5.44 -5.70 7.39
N ASP A 18 4.59 -5.39 6.42
CA ASP A 18 4.77 -4.21 5.59
C ASP A 18 3.97 -3.01 6.07
N ALA A 19 3.43 -3.08 7.28
CA ALA A 19 2.60 -2.00 7.79
C ALA A 19 3.32 -0.66 7.77
N ALA A 20 4.59 -0.65 8.14
CA ALA A 20 5.36 0.61 8.16
C ALA A 20 5.50 1.19 6.76
N ALA A 21 5.79 0.34 5.77
CA ALA A 21 5.93 0.81 4.40
C ALA A 21 4.60 1.32 3.85
N ILE A 22 3.54 0.59 4.13
CA ILE A 22 2.22 1.00 3.67
C ILE A 22 1.84 2.33 4.33
N GLN A 23 2.11 2.46 5.62
CA GLN A 23 1.80 3.70 6.32
C GLN A 23 2.60 4.87 5.76
N LYS A 24 3.86 4.65 5.40
CA LYS A 24 4.67 5.70 4.78
C LYS A 24 4.05 6.15 3.48
N ALA A 25 3.60 5.21 2.66
CA ALA A 25 2.96 5.55 1.39
C ALA A 25 1.69 6.35 1.64
N ILE A 26 0.90 5.94 2.64
CA ILE A 26 -0.33 6.66 2.98
C ILE A 26 0.00 8.08 3.43
N ASP A 27 1.00 8.22 4.28
CA ASP A 27 1.38 9.54 4.79
C ASP A 27 1.87 10.43 3.67
N ALA A 28 2.71 9.92 2.79
CA ALA A 28 3.21 10.71 1.67
C ALA A 28 2.07 11.13 0.76
N CYS A 29 1.16 10.23 0.49
CA CYS A 29 0.00 10.52 -0.35
C CYS A 29 -0.87 11.60 0.27
N SER A 30 -1.11 11.49 1.57
CA SER A 30 -1.92 12.46 2.28
C SER A 30 -1.27 13.83 2.29
N GLN A 31 0.05 13.87 2.49
CA GLN A 31 0.78 15.14 2.53
C GLN A 31 0.78 15.82 1.18
N ALA A 32 0.68 15.06 0.11
CA ALA A 32 0.64 15.63 -1.23
C ALA A 32 -0.77 16.07 -1.63
N GLY A 33 -1.72 15.98 -0.71
CA GLY A 33 -3.08 16.40 -1.01
C GLY A 33 -4.00 15.27 -1.43
N GLY A 34 -3.51 14.05 -1.37
CA GLY A 34 -4.31 12.89 -1.73
C GLY A 34 -3.75 12.19 -2.95
N GLY A 35 -4.37 11.12 -3.32
CA GLY A 35 -3.94 10.31 -4.45
C GLY A 35 -4.27 8.86 -4.19
N LYS A 36 -3.52 7.97 -4.82
CA LYS A 36 -3.73 6.54 -4.71
C LYS A 36 -2.51 5.86 -4.10
N VAL A 37 -2.77 4.91 -3.22
CA VAL A 37 -1.74 4.01 -2.72
C VAL A 37 -1.94 2.68 -3.44
N LEU A 38 -0.92 2.25 -4.16
CA LEU A 38 -0.99 1.06 -5.01
C LEU A 38 -0.37 -0.13 -4.31
N LEU A 39 -1.13 -1.21 -4.21
CA LEU A 39 -0.61 -2.50 -3.75
C LEU A 39 -0.65 -3.44 -4.95
N GLN A 40 0.49 -3.71 -5.52
CA GLN A 40 0.57 -4.44 -6.78
C GLN A 40 0.13 -5.88 -6.62
N GLY A 41 -0.47 -6.41 -7.68
CA GLY A 41 -0.83 -7.81 -7.70
C GLY A 41 0.39 -8.71 -7.76
N GLY A 42 0.20 -9.97 -7.42
CA GLY A 42 1.29 -10.92 -7.40
C GLY A 42 2.13 -10.88 -6.14
N HIS A 43 1.82 -9.97 -5.23
CA HIS A 43 2.50 -9.86 -3.94
C HIS A 43 1.51 -10.09 -2.82
N VAL A 44 2.01 -10.58 -1.70
CA VAL A 44 1.20 -10.75 -0.51
C VAL A 44 1.70 -9.76 0.53
N PHE A 45 0.87 -8.79 0.86
CA PHE A 45 1.26 -7.77 1.82
C PHE A 45 0.67 -8.08 3.18
N ARG A 46 1.52 -8.20 4.17
CA ARG A 46 1.09 -8.35 5.56
C ARG A 46 1.17 -6.99 6.23
N SER A 47 0.10 -6.60 6.84
CA SER A 47 0.10 -5.36 7.60
C SER A 47 -0.70 -5.57 8.86
N GLY A 48 -0.20 -4.99 9.93
CA GLY A 48 -0.96 -4.95 11.17
C GLY A 48 -1.92 -3.79 11.12
N THR A 49 -1.83 -2.93 12.12
CA THR A 49 -2.68 -1.76 12.17
C THR A 49 -2.11 -0.66 11.29
N ILE A 50 -2.91 -0.13 10.40
CA ILE A 50 -2.54 1.04 9.62
C ILE A 50 -3.63 2.08 9.78
N PHE A 51 -3.25 3.34 9.69
CA PHE A 51 -4.18 4.44 9.85
C PHE A 51 -4.44 5.07 8.49
N LEU A 52 -5.70 5.01 8.08
CA LEU A 52 -6.11 5.61 6.82
C LEU A 52 -6.31 7.10 7.02
N LYS A 53 -5.98 7.85 6.00
CA LYS A 53 -6.10 9.28 6.02
C LYS A 53 -7.11 9.74 4.98
N SER A 54 -7.60 10.95 5.16
CA SER A 54 -8.53 11.52 4.20
C SER A 54 -7.85 11.72 2.86
N ASN A 55 -8.63 11.64 1.80
CA ASN A 55 -8.16 11.91 0.44
C ASN A 55 -7.17 10.87 -0.06
N VAL A 56 -7.07 9.73 0.62
CA VAL A 56 -6.19 8.65 0.19
C VAL A 56 -7.06 7.51 -0.33
N GLU A 57 -6.76 7.06 -1.52
CA GLU A 57 -7.49 5.99 -2.16
C GLU A 57 -6.57 4.77 -2.28
N PHE A 58 -7.10 3.60 -1.95
CA PHE A 58 -6.33 2.38 -2.11
C PHE A 58 -6.69 1.72 -3.42
N HIS A 59 -5.66 1.28 -4.12
CA HIS A 59 -5.84 0.50 -5.32
C HIS A 59 -5.15 -0.84 -5.13
N LEU A 60 -5.95 -1.89 -5.07
CA LEU A 60 -5.43 -3.25 -4.92
C LEU A 60 -5.48 -3.94 -6.26
N GLU A 61 -4.32 -4.36 -6.75
CA GLU A 61 -4.27 -5.18 -7.94
C GLU A 61 -4.31 -6.63 -7.51
N MET A 62 -5.35 -7.32 -7.92
CA MET A 62 -5.55 -8.69 -7.49
C MET A 62 -4.73 -9.68 -8.30
N GLY A 63 -4.12 -9.22 -9.36
CA GLY A 63 -3.41 -10.14 -10.21
C GLY A 63 -4.37 -11.13 -10.84
N ASP A 64 -3.99 -12.38 -10.82
CA ASP A 64 -4.82 -13.40 -11.44
C ASP A 64 -5.57 -14.24 -10.41
N ARG A 65 -5.73 -13.72 -9.20
CA ARG A 65 -6.41 -14.48 -8.16
C ARG A 65 -7.85 -14.74 -8.55
N LYS A 66 -8.22 -15.97 -8.34
CA LYS A 66 -9.59 -16.38 -8.51
C LYS A 66 -10.19 -16.60 -7.14
N SER A 67 -11.22 -15.95 -6.85
CA SER A 67 -11.82 -16.12 -5.52
C SER A 67 -13.17 -16.70 -5.61
#